data_943f0c09f17be8ce8e28a100c8e4f034
#
_entry.id   943f0c09f17be8ce8e28a100c8e4f034
#
_cell.length_a   1.000
_cell.length_b   1.000
_cell.length_c   1.000
_cell.angle_alpha   90.00
_cell.angle_beta   90.00
_cell.angle_gamma   90.00
#
_symmetry.space_group_name_H-M   'P 1'
#
loop_
_entity.id
_entity.type
_entity.pdbx_description
1 polymer ?
#
loop_
_entity_poly.entity_id
_entity_poly.type
_entity_poly.pdbx_seq_one_letter_code
_entity_poly.pdbx_strand_id
1 'polypeptide(L)'
;MKPKSIPRRLGYILGAQWTRDLAWTGFTILLARHSPDVLGQIVLALTYGYLVKTVADVGLNDFLLSTFARREGHPRALLGEVTWLKLVVLLAALGVTWLVTGWQHYTPELRLVVMCIALGLGLDGVSDSFFALCQARGLLRAHVAPP
;
A
#
# COMPACT_ATOMS: atom_id res chain seq x y z
N MET A 1 -1.41 -22.54 24.87
CA MET A 1 -1.87 -21.18 24.49
C MET A 1 -3.40 -21.13 24.50
N LYS A 2 -4.01 -20.28 25.32
CA LYS A 2 -5.48 -20.20 25.45
C LYS A 2 -6.07 -19.54 24.18
N PRO A 3 -6.98 -20.19 23.45
CA PRO A 3 -7.54 -19.69 22.20
C PRO A 3 -8.49 -18.49 22.34
N LYS A 4 -8.65 -17.94 23.55
CA LYS A 4 -9.61 -16.86 23.87
C LYS A 4 -9.25 -15.47 23.34
N SER A 5 -8.07 -15.24 22.79
CA SER A 5 -7.62 -13.90 22.34
C SER A 5 -7.84 -13.61 20.84
N ILE A 6 -8.11 -14.63 20.04
CA ILE A 6 -8.25 -14.50 18.57
C ILE A 6 -9.51 -13.69 18.18
N PRO A 7 -10.72 -13.99 18.71
CA PRO A 7 -11.92 -13.26 18.30
C PRO A 7 -11.89 -11.79 18.71
N ARG A 8 -11.23 -11.45 19.83
CA ARG A 8 -11.11 -10.06 20.29
C ARG A 8 -10.19 -9.23 19.39
N ARG A 9 -9.10 -9.80 18.92
CA ARG A 9 -8.18 -9.15 17.96
C ARG A 9 -8.82 -8.98 16.59
N LEU A 10 -9.54 -9.97 16.11
CA LEU A 10 -10.32 -9.89 14.88
C LEU A 10 -11.38 -8.79 14.95
N GLY A 11 -12.10 -8.69 16.07
CA GLY A 11 -13.08 -7.64 16.29
C GLY A 11 -12.50 -6.21 16.22
N TYR A 12 -11.31 -5.99 16.81
CA TYR A 12 -10.63 -4.69 16.71
C TYR A 12 -10.19 -4.34 15.28
N ILE A 13 -9.64 -5.32 14.55
CA ILE A 13 -9.18 -5.11 13.17
C ILE A 13 -10.37 -4.82 12.26
N LEU A 14 -11.43 -5.61 12.36
CA LEU A 14 -12.66 -5.39 11.59
C LEU A 14 -13.31 -4.05 11.94
N GLY A 15 -13.41 -3.71 13.23
CA GLY A 15 -13.99 -2.44 13.66
C GLY A 15 -13.21 -1.24 13.13
N ALA A 16 -11.88 -1.27 13.19
CA ALA A 16 -11.04 -0.19 12.65
C ALA A 16 -11.20 -0.05 11.13
N GLN A 17 -11.29 -1.16 10.41
CA GLN A 17 -11.48 -1.16 8.96
C GLN A 17 -12.85 -0.60 8.57
N TRP A 18 -13.91 -1.04 9.24
CA TRP A 18 -15.26 -0.54 8.99
C TRP A 18 -15.40 0.96 9.29
N THR A 19 -14.79 1.44 10.37
CA THR A 19 -14.80 2.87 10.72
C THR A 19 -14.12 3.69 9.64
N ARG A 20 -12.97 3.24 9.13
CA ARG A 20 -12.26 3.89 8.03
C ARG A 20 -13.12 3.93 6.76
N ASP A 21 -13.73 2.80 6.40
CA ASP A 21 -14.50 2.68 5.16
C ASP A 21 -15.80 3.50 5.22
N LEU A 22 -16.45 3.56 6.38
CA LEU A 22 -17.61 4.43 6.63
C LEU A 22 -17.22 5.91 6.55
N ALA A 23 -16.11 6.30 7.16
CA ALA A 23 -15.61 7.68 7.09
C ALA A 23 -15.29 8.08 5.66
N TRP A 24 -14.65 7.19 4.90
CA TRP A 24 -14.34 7.42 3.49
C TRP A 24 -15.62 7.55 2.64
N THR A 25 -16.59 6.67 2.85
CA THR A 25 -17.89 6.72 2.16
C THR A 25 -18.64 8.02 2.48
N GLY A 26 -18.71 8.41 3.76
CA GLY A 26 -19.32 9.67 4.18
C GLY A 26 -18.65 10.89 3.55
N PHE A 27 -17.32 10.93 3.54
CA PHE A 27 -16.54 11.97 2.86
C PHE A 27 -16.85 12.05 1.36
N THR A 28 -16.89 10.90 0.69
CA THR A 28 -17.18 10.81 -0.76
C THR A 28 -18.60 11.33 -1.07
N ILE A 29 -19.60 10.98 -0.25
CA ILE A 29 -20.99 11.45 -0.42
C ILE A 29 -21.07 12.97 -0.22
N LEU A 30 -20.42 13.51 0.81
CA LEU A 30 -20.39 14.95 1.06
C LEU A 30 -19.72 15.71 -0.08
N LEU A 31 -18.60 15.19 -0.59
CA LEU A 31 -17.86 15.81 -1.67
C LEU A 31 -18.65 15.76 -2.99
N ALA A 32 -19.35 14.64 -3.27
CA ALA A 32 -20.21 14.50 -4.44
C ALA A 32 -21.36 15.52 -4.46
N ARG A 33 -21.89 15.88 -3.28
CA ARG A 33 -22.96 16.88 -3.15
C ARG A 33 -22.48 18.31 -3.33
N HIS A 34 -21.28 18.63 -2.86
CA HIS A 34 -20.78 20.01 -2.84
C HIS A 34 -19.96 20.38 -4.09
N SER A 35 -19.18 19.44 -4.61
CA SER A 35 -18.23 19.70 -5.68
C SER A 35 -17.95 18.44 -6.49
N PRO A 36 -18.85 18.05 -7.41
CA PRO A 36 -18.72 16.83 -8.21
C PRO A 36 -17.44 16.84 -9.09
N ASP A 37 -17.01 18.01 -9.55
CA ASP A 37 -15.79 18.14 -10.37
C ASP A 37 -14.54 17.81 -9.56
N VAL A 38 -14.48 18.27 -8.30
CA VAL A 38 -13.37 17.96 -7.38
C VAL A 38 -13.34 16.47 -7.06
N LEU A 39 -14.52 15.85 -6.87
CA LEU A 39 -14.61 14.41 -6.67
C LEU A 39 -14.04 13.64 -7.87
N GLY A 40 -14.40 14.06 -9.10
CA GLY A 40 -13.87 13.46 -10.32
C GLY A 40 -12.32 13.52 -10.39
N GLN A 41 -11.75 14.66 -10.05
CA GLN A 41 -10.31 14.85 -10.00
C GLN A 41 -9.62 13.95 -8.96
N ILE A 42 -10.22 13.83 -7.77
CA ILE A 42 -9.69 12.96 -6.70
C ILE A 42 -9.77 11.49 -7.11
N VAL A 43 -10.89 11.04 -7.66
CA VAL A 43 -11.06 9.65 -8.11
C VAL A 43 -10.05 9.31 -9.21
N LEU A 44 -9.85 10.23 -10.16
CA LEU A 44 -8.85 10.09 -11.22
C LEU A 44 -7.44 9.99 -10.61
N ALA A 45 -7.08 10.88 -9.70
CA ALA A 45 -5.78 10.88 -9.05
C ALA A 45 -5.54 9.60 -8.21
N LEU A 46 -6.56 9.10 -7.51
CA LEU A 46 -6.51 7.82 -6.81
C LEU A 46 -6.31 6.65 -7.77
N THR A 47 -6.96 6.67 -8.94
CA THR A 47 -6.80 5.62 -9.95
C THR A 47 -5.35 5.53 -10.41
N TYR A 48 -4.71 6.66 -10.74
CA TYR A 48 -3.29 6.69 -11.06
C TYR A 48 -2.43 6.23 -9.89
N GLY A 49 -2.75 6.66 -8.67
CA GLY A 49 -2.03 6.27 -7.47
C GLY A 49 -2.09 4.76 -7.20
N TYR A 50 -3.25 4.14 -7.36
CA TYR A 50 -3.41 2.68 -7.24
C TYR A 50 -2.69 1.93 -8.36
N LEU A 51 -2.67 2.44 -9.59
CA LEU A 51 -1.88 1.86 -10.68
C LEU A 51 -0.39 1.88 -10.34
N VAL A 52 0.14 3.02 -9.87
CA VAL A 52 1.53 3.15 -9.44
C VAL A 52 1.85 2.19 -8.29
N LYS A 53 0.98 2.12 -7.27
CA LYS A 53 1.13 1.18 -6.15
C LYS A 53 1.17 -0.27 -6.63
N THR A 54 0.25 -0.66 -7.50
CA THR A 54 0.16 -2.03 -8.03
C THR A 54 1.41 -2.39 -8.85
N VAL A 55 1.87 -1.48 -9.71
CA VAL A 55 3.09 -1.68 -10.51
C VAL A 55 4.32 -1.76 -9.60
N ALA A 56 4.41 -0.92 -8.58
CA ALA A 56 5.54 -0.95 -7.63
C ALA A 56 5.56 -2.23 -6.78
N ASP A 57 4.40 -2.86 -6.55
CA ASP A 57 4.32 -4.07 -5.73
C ASP A 57 4.61 -5.36 -6.50
N VAL A 58 4.15 -5.50 -7.73
CA VAL A 58 4.39 -6.62 -8.69
C VAL A 58 4.66 -7.98 -8.01
N GLY A 59 3.89 -8.32 -6.95
CA GLY A 59 4.06 -9.59 -6.22
C GLY A 59 5.34 -9.72 -5.38
N LEU A 60 6.12 -8.65 -5.22
CA LEU A 60 7.34 -8.66 -4.41
C LEU A 60 7.08 -8.96 -2.94
N ASN A 61 5.90 -8.58 -2.42
CA ASN A 61 5.49 -8.93 -1.06
C ASN A 61 5.27 -10.44 -0.89
N ASP A 62 4.62 -11.08 -1.86
CA ASP A 62 4.38 -12.53 -1.85
C ASP A 62 5.68 -13.30 -2.00
N PHE A 63 6.59 -12.81 -2.84
CA PHE A 63 7.95 -13.36 -2.96
C PHE A 63 8.70 -13.27 -1.64
N LEU A 64 8.69 -12.12 -0.96
CA LEU A 64 9.31 -11.95 0.35
C LEU A 64 8.72 -12.94 1.38
N LEU A 65 7.39 -13.01 1.48
CA LEU A 65 6.71 -13.90 2.42
C LEU A 65 7.07 -15.37 2.16
N SER A 66 7.10 -15.81 0.89
CA SER A 66 7.45 -17.18 0.51
C SER A 66 8.91 -17.50 0.82
N THR A 67 9.83 -16.59 0.56
CA THR A 67 11.27 -16.75 0.82
C THR A 67 11.56 -16.78 2.32
N PHE A 68 10.90 -15.93 3.11
CA PHE A 68 11.02 -15.96 4.57
C PHE A 68 10.42 -17.24 5.18
N ALA A 69 9.32 -17.75 4.61
CA ALA A 69 8.72 -19.00 5.07
C ALA A 69 9.65 -20.19 4.83
N ARG A 70 10.44 -20.19 3.76
CA ARG A 70 11.42 -21.24 3.44
C ARG A 70 12.72 -21.15 4.23
N ARG A 71 12.92 -20.10 5.04
CA ARG A 71 14.16 -19.85 5.81
C ARG A 71 15.43 -19.77 4.95
N GLU A 72 15.31 -19.47 3.68
CA GLU A 72 16.43 -19.35 2.75
C GLU A 72 16.98 -17.92 2.79
N GLY A 73 18.25 -17.77 3.16
CA GLY A 73 19.00 -16.52 3.07
C GLY A 73 19.02 -15.63 4.32
N HIS A 74 19.77 -14.52 4.20
CA HIS A 74 19.88 -13.50 5.25
C HIS A 74 18.74 -12.50 5.12
N PRO A 75 17.75 -12.47 6.05
CA PRO A 75 16.52 -11.69 5.88
C PRO A 75 16.75 -10.17 5.73
N ARG A 76 17.86 -9.66 6.25
CA ARG A 76 18.20 -8.23 6.15
C ARG A 76 18.72 -7.82 4.77
N ALA A 77 19.50 -8.67 4.13
CA ALA A 77 20.04 -8.42 2.79
C ALA A 77 18.90 -8.45 1.74
N LEU A 78 18.06 -9.49 1.80
CA LEU A 78 16.88 -9.62 0.93
C LEU A 78 15.92 -8.44 1.05
N LEU A 79 15.68 -7.95 2.25
CA LEU A 79 14.85 -6.75 2.44
C LEU A 79 15.46 -5.51 1.76
N GLY A 80 16.77 -5.31 1.91
CA GLY A 80 17.45 -4.18 1.28
C GLY A 80 17.31 -4.23 -0.25
N GLU A 81 17.55 -5.40 -0.85
CA GLU A 81 17.44 -5.60 -2.29
C GLU A 81 16.01 -5.37 -2.81
N VAL A 82 15.01 -5.95 -2.14
CA VAL A 82 13.60 -5.79 -2.54
C VAL A 82 13.12 -4.35 -2.34
N THR A 83 13.52 -3.70 -1.24
CA THR A 83 13.15 -2.29 -1.00
C THR A 83 13.77 -1.39 -2.07
N TRP A 84 15.04 -1.62 -2.42
CA TRP A 84 15.72 -0.88 -3.48
C TRP A 84 15.03 -1.09 -4.84
N LEU A 85 14.71 -2.33 -5.18
CA LEU A 85 13.99 -2.65 -6.40
C LEU A 85 12.63 -1.96 -6.46
N LYS A 86 11.85 -1.99 -5.37
CA LYS A 86 10.57 -1.29 -5.28
C LYS A 86 10.72 0.22 -5.48
N LEU A 87 11.76 0.84 -4.91
CA LEU A 87 12.01 2.27 -5.09
C LEU A 87 12.33 2.61 -6.54
N VAL A 88 13.14 1.79 -7.22
CA VAL A 88 13.45 1.99 -8.64
C VAL A 88 12.21 1.86 -9.50
N VAL A 89 11.39 0.82 -9.28
CA VAL A 89 10.13 0.62 -10.00
C VAL A 89 9.14 1.74 -9.71
N LEU A 90 9.04 2.19 -8.46
CA LEU A 90 8.21 3.33 -8.06
C LEU A 90 8.62 4.62 -8.80
N LEU A 91 9.92 4.93 -8.86
CA LEU A 91 10.40 6.10 -9.59
C LEU A 91 10.10 6.01 -11.08
N ALA A 92 10.27 4.82 -11.68
CA ALA A 92 9.93 4.59 -13.08
C ALA A 92 8.41 4.78 -13.32
N ALA A 93 7.56 4.22 -12.45
CA ALA A 93 6.12 4.36 -12.54
C ALA A 93 5.65 5.82 -12.38
N LEU A 94 6.26 6.58 -11.47
CA LEU A 94 6.01 8.01 -11.32
C LEU A 94 6.45 8.80 -12.57
N GLY A 95 7.59 8.45 -13.17
CA GLY A 95 8.06 9.05 -14.43
C GLY A 95 7.08 8.81 -15.58
N VAL A 96 6.58 7.58 -15.72
CA VAL A 96 5.56 7.23 -16.72
C VAL A 96 4.27 8.02 -16.45
N THR A 97 3.80 8.08 -15.20
CA THR A 97 2.60 8.84 -14.82
C THR A 97 2.77 10.33 -15.16
N TRP A 98 3.96 10.90 -14.92
CA TRP A 98 4.27 12.27 -15.29
C TRP A 98 4.19 12.52 -16.79
N LEU A 99 4.70 11.61 -17.61
CA LEU A 99 4.65 11.69 -19.08
C LEU A 99 3.21 11.55 -19.59
N VAL A 100 2.46 10.57 -19.09
CA VAL A 100 1.08 10.31 -19.50
C VAL A 100 0.18 11.50 -19.14
N THR A 101 0.25 12.04 -17.93
CA THR A 101 -0.52 13.20 -17.52
C THR A 101 -0.14 14.47 -18.27
N GLY A 102 1.11 14.59 -18.71
CA GLY A 102 1.56 15.66 -19.59
C GLY A 102 0.99 15.54 -20.99
N TRP A 103 0.94 14.34 -21.54
CA TRP A 103 0.39 14.09 -22.88
C TRP A 103 -1.12 14.32 -22.93
N GLN A 104 -1.84 13.99 -21.85
CA GLN A 104 -3.28 14.22 -21.76
C GLN A 104 -3.67 15.69 -21.53
N HIS A 105 -2.70 16.62 -21.52
CA HIS A 105 -2.91 18.05 -21.34
C HIS A 105 -3.69 18.43 -20.07
N TYR A 106 -3.53 17.65 -18.99
CA TYR A 106 -4.13 17.99 -17.71
C TYR A 106 -3.60 19.33 -17.17
N THR A 107 -4.45 20.06 -16.45
CA THR A 107 -4.04 21.31 -15.79
C THR A 107 -2.87 21.05 -14.85
N PRO A 108 -1.93 21.99 -14.69
CA PRO A 108 -0.77 21.83 -13.81
C PRO A 108 -1.17 21.46 -12.36
N GLU A 109 -2.29 22.00 -11.88
CA GLU A 109 -2.82 21.73 -10.55
C GLU A 109 -3.24 20.28 -10.41
N LEU A 110 -4.03 19.75 -11.34
CA LEU A 110 -4.46 18.36 -11.34
C LEU A 110 -3.27 17.39 -11.45
N ARG A 111 -2.29 17.74 -12.29
CA ARG A 111 -1.07 16.96 -12.45
C ARG A 111 -0.28 16.85 -11.14
N LEU A 112 -0.19 17.97 -10.39
CA LEU A 112 0.46 17.98 -9.08
C LEU A 112 -0.30 17.11 -8.08
N VAL A 113 -1.63 17.20 -8.03
CA VAL A 113 -2.48 16.36 -7.16
C VAL A 113 -2.28 14.88 -7.48
N VAL A 114 -2.30 14.49 -8.76
CA VAL A 114 -2.04 13.11 -9.20
C VAL A 114 -0.68 12.64 -8.72
N MET A 115 0.37 13.45 -8.87
CA MET A 115 1.73 13.07 -8.46
C MET A 115 1.86 12.93 -6.94
N CYS A 116 1.25 13.83 -6.16
CA CYS A 116 1.26 13.73 -4.69
C CYS A 116 0.56 12.46 -4.20
N ILE A 117 -0.61 12.13 -4.77
CA ILE A 117 -1.35 10.93 -4.40
C ILE A 117 -0.62 9.68 -4.86
N ALA A 118 -0.07 9.66 -6.08
CA ALA A 118 0.69 8.53 -6.61
C ALA A 118 1.96 8.27 -5.78
N LEU A 119 2.67 9.31 -5.36
CA LEU A 119 3.82 9.20 -4.48
C LEU A 119 3.41 8.66 -3.10
N GLY A 120 2.35 9.19 -2.50
CA GLY A 120 1.85 8.74 -1.21
C GLY A 120 1.47 7.27 -1.20
N LEU A 121 0.66 6.83 -2.18
CA LEU A 121 0.26 5.42 -2.31
C LEU A 121 1.42 4.50 -2.70
N GLY A 122 2.37 5.00 -3.49
CA GLY A 122 3.58 4.25 -3.82
C GLY A 122 4.47 4.01 -2.61
N LEU A 123 4.66 5.01 -1.75
CA LEU A 123 5.39 4.87 -0.48
C LEU A 123 4.67 3.95 0.51
N ASP A 124 3.33 3.98 0.55
CA ASP A 124 2.54 3.02 1.31
C ASP A 124 2.82 1.57 0.87
N GLY A 125 2.90 1.30 -0.45
CA GLY A 125 3.31 0.01 -1.00
C GLY A 125 4.72 -0.43 -0.58
N VAL A 126 5.66 0.50 -0.42
CA VAL A 126 7.00 0.20 0.13
C VAL A 126 6.90 -0.18 1.61
N SER A 127 6.06 0.53 2.39
CA SER A 127 5.83 0.27 3.81
C SER A 127 5.23 -1.12 4.05
N ASP A 128 4.39 -1.62 3.14
CA ASP A 128 3.80 -2.96 3.22
C ASP A 128 4.86 -4.06 3.30
N SER A 129 6.05 -3.87 2.70
CA SER A 129 7.17 -4.82 2.79
C SER A 129 7.74 -4.94 4.20
N PHE A 130 7.80 -3.84 4.95
CA PHE A 130 8.23 -3.84 6.34
C PHE A 130 7.18 -4.52 7.24
N PHE A 131 5.91 -4.31 6.95
CA PHE A 131 4.82 -5.00 7.64
C PHE A 131 4.86 -6.51 7.41
N ALA A 132 5.10 -6.96 6.17
CA ALA A 132 5.25 -8.36 5.82
C ALA A 132 6.40 -9.02 6.62
N LEU A 133 7.53 -8.33 6.77
CA LEU A 133 8.64 -8.82 7.62
C LEU A 133 8.26 -8.93 9.10
N CYS A 134 7.58 -7.92 9.65
CA CYS A 134 7.14 -7.95 11.04
C CYS A 134 6.17 -9.11 11.29
N GLN A 135 5.27 -9.38 10.37
CA GLN A 135 4.36 -10.52 10.44
C GLN A 135 5.12 -11.85 10.37
N ALA A 136 6.06 -12.00 9.44
CA ALA A 136 6.87 -13.21 9.32
C ALA A 136 7.68 -13.47 10.60
N ARG A 137 8.25 -12.46 11.22
CA ARG A 137 8.97 -12.60 12.53
C ARG A 137 8.04 -12.92 13.68
N GLY A 138 6.82 -12.37 13.70
CA GLY A 138 5.82 -12.68 14.71
C GLY A 138 5.36 -14.15 14.64
N LEU A 139 5.18 -14.69 13.46
CA LEU A 139 4.86 -16.09 13.20
C LEU A 139 6.02 -17.02 13.59
N LEU A 140 7.27 -16.63 13.29
CA LEU A 140 8.46 -17.39 13.66
C LEU A 140 8.67 -17.44 15.19
N ARG A 141 8.41 -16.36 15.92
CA ARG A 141 8.48 -16.36 17.40
C ARG A 141 7.45 -17.28 18.04
N ALA A 142 6.25 -17.38 17.46
CA ALA A 142 5.21 -18.28 17.96
C ALA A 142 5.57 -19.77 17.77
N HIS A 143 6.42 -20.10 16.77
CA HIS A 143 6.83 -21.48 16.46
C HIS A 143 8.13 -21.91 17.16
N VAL A 144 8.96 -20.96 17.60
CA VAL A 144 10.28 -21.21 18.22
C VAL A 144 10.24 -21.15 19.75
N ALA A 145 9.10 -20.79 20.37
CA ALA A 145 8.96 -20.91 21.83
C ALA A 145 8.87 -22.41 22.19
N PRO A 146 9.92 -23.00 22.84
CA PRO A 146 9.84 -24.37 23.31
C PRO A 146 8.78 -24.48 24.42
N PRO A 147 8.24 -25.67 24.62
CA PRO A 147 7.23 -25.95 25.66
C PRO A 147 7.76 -25.67 27.05
#